data_98375df64898d792c437ac251e52620d
#
_entry.id   98375df64898d792c437ac251e52620d
#
_cell.length_a   1.000
_cell.length_b   1.000
_cell.length_c   1.000
_cell.angle_alpha   90.00
_cell.angle_beta   90.00
_cell.angle_gamma   90.00
#
_symmetry.space_group_name_H-M   'P 1'
#
loop_
_entity.id
_entity.type
_entity.pdbx_description
1 polymer ?
#
loop_
_entity_poly.entity_id
_entity_poly.type
_entity_poly.pdbx_seq_one_letter_code
_entity_poly.pdbx_strand_id
1 'polypeptide(L)'
;MEKQIWQIIRSKLNDFFIQRVETSIERGIPDVFYCVDGNAGWLEGKYLRSPKREKTKLKLKLSIEQIAWHKSYSYHGGLVYIIVKKDREIFLFNSSDGEALAKGVTREEWSKMSLAKDWNTIRIILSKK
;
A
#
# COMPACT_ATOMS: atom_id res chain seq x y z
N MET A 1 9.25 2.13 -6.75
CA MET A 1 8.88 0.98 -5.88
C MET A 1 10.06 0.06 -5.74
N GLU A 2 10.25 -0.45 -4.57
CA GLU A 2 11.33 -1.38 -4.29
C GLU A 2 11.11 -2.70 -5.02
N LYS A 3 12.18 -3.28 -5.58
CA LYS A 3 12.10 -4.45 -6.45
C LYS A 3 11.50 -5.70 -5.77
N GLN A 4 11.85 -5.93 -4.51
CA GLN A 4 11.36 -7.11 -3.77
C GLN A 4 9.85 -7.06 -3.58
N ILE A 5 9.30 -5.89 -3.28
CA ILE A 5 7.86 -5.71 -3.11
C ILE A 5 7.12 -6.00 -4.42
N TRP A 6 7.64 -5.49 -5.53
CA TRP A 6 7.06 -5.76 -6.84
C TRP A 6 7.03 -7.25 -7.15
N GLN A 7 8.15 -7.96 -6.90
CA GLN A 7 8.22 -9.39 -7.15
C GLN A 7 7.20 -10.18 -6.31
N ILE A 8 7.00 -9.77 -5.05
CA ILE A 8 6.02 -10.42 -4.17
C ILE A 8 4.60 -10.16 -4.64
N ILE A 9 4.26 -8.90 -4.95
CA ILE A 9 2.94 -8.54 -5.48
C ILE A 9 2.63 -9.33 -6.74
N ARG A 10 3.56 -9.35 -7.68
CA ARG A 10 3.44 -10.07 -8.94
C ARG A 10 3.20 -11.57 -8.72
N SER A 11 3.90 -12.17 -7.77
CA SER A 11 3.73 -13.58 -7.44
C SER A 11 2.40 -13.88 -6.76
N LYS A 12 2.01 -13.06 -5.77
CA LYS A 12 0.83 -13.30 -4.94
C LYS A 12 -0.48 -12.90 -5.61
N LEU A 13 -0.44 -12.00 -6.58
CA LEU A 13 -1.60 -11.54 -7.34
C LEU A 13 -1.49 -11.94 -8.81
N ASN A 14 -0.89 -13.09 -9.09
CA ASN A 14 -0.61 -13.53 -10.45
C ASN A 14 -1.85 -13.81 -11.30
N ASP A 15 -3.00 -14.03 -10.67
CA ASP A 15 -4.29 -14.22 -11.34
C ASP A 15 -5.11 -12.93 -11.48
N PHE A 16 -4.61 -11.82 -10.90
CA PHE A 16 -5.19 -10.49 -11.12
C PHE A 16 -4.59 -9.88 -12.38
N PHE A 17 -5.32 -8.97 -13.00
CA PHE A 17 -4.66 -8.05 -13.93
C PHE A 17 -3.86 -7.07 -13.08
N ILE A 18 -2.56 -7.04 -13.27
CA ILE A 18 -1.68 -6.09 -12.58
C ILE A 18 -0.73 -5.47 -13.58
N GLN A 19 -0.47 -4.19 -13.38
CA GLN A 19 0.46 -3.45 -14.23
C GLN A 19 1.29 -2.52 -13.35
N ARG A 20 2.60 -2.71 -13.40
CA ARG A 20 3.52 -1.79 -12.76
C ARG A 20 3.57 -0.50 -13.58
N VAL A 21 3.48 0.62 -12.88
CA VAL A 21 3.52 1.94 -13.50
C VAL A 21 4.78 2.65 -13.07
N GLU A 22 5.58 3.05 -14.05
CA GLU A 22 6.76 3.86 -13.82
C GLU A 22 6.65 5.11 -14.69
N THR A 23 6.80 6.29 -14.07
CA THR A 23 6.79 7.54 -14.80
C THR A 23 7.83 8.48 -14.21
N SER A 24 8.52 9.20 -15.09
CA SER A 24 9.48 10.23 -14.70
C SER A 24 8.87 11.63 -14.77
N ILE A 25 7.64 11.76 -15.28
CA ILE A 25 7.00 13.05 -15.53
C ILE A 25 6.01 13.39 -14.42
N GLU A 26 5.09 12.47 -14.14
CA GLU A 26 4.06 12.68 -13.11
C GLU A 26 4.55 12.10 -11.78
N ARG A 27 4.41 12.89 -10.71
CA ARG A 27 4.79 12.45 -9.37
C ARG A 27 3.55 12.04 -8.59
N GLY A 28 3.72 11.06 -7.71
CA GLY A 28 2.67 10.64 -6.80
C GLY A 28 1.76 9.55 -7.32
N ILE A 29 1.83 9.18 -8.60
CA ILE A 29 1.05 8.07 -9.13
C ILE A 29 1.47 6.78 -8.38
N PRO A 30 0.50 5.98 -7.88
CA PRO A 30 0.83 4.72 -7.23
C PRO A 30 1.55 3.74 -8.15
N ASP A 31 2.25 2.79 -7.55
CA ASP A 31 3.17 1.89 -8.25
C ASP A 31 2.52 0.87 -9.15
N VAL A 32 1.32 0.40 -8.77
CA VAL A 32 0.67 -0.72 -9.44
C VAL A 32 -0.81 -0.45 -9.65
N PHE A 33 -1.28 -0.64 -10.86
CA PHE A 33 -2.70 -0.70 -11.18
C PHE A 33 -3.16 -2.15 -11.14
N TYR A 34 -4.32 -2.43 -10.54
CA TYR A 34 -4.89 -3.77 -10.52
C TYR A 34 -6.34 -3.77 -10.99
N CYS A 35 -6.77 -4.90 -11.52
CA CYS A 35 -8.18 -5.15 -11.81
C CYS A 35 -8.46 -6.63 -11.61
N VAL A 36 -9.54 -6.92 -10.89
CA VAL A 36 -9.95 -8.30 -10.61
C VAL A 36 -11.46 -8.34 -10.39
N ASP A 37 -12.16 -9.24 -11.07
CA ASP A 37 -13.60 -9.44 -10.91
C ASP A 37 -14.43 -8.16 -11.02
N GLY A 38 -14.04 -7.26 -11.92
CA GLY A 38 -14.72 -5.99 -12.12
C GLY A 38 -14.35 -4.90 -11.11
N ASN A 39 -13.43 -5.17 -10.20
CA ASN A 39 -12.90 -4.19 -9.26
C ASN A 39 -11.53 -3.73 -9.73
N ALA A 40 -11.31 -2.42 -9.74
CA ALA A 40 -10.04 -1.84 -10.15
C ALA A 40 -9.58 -0.82 -9.12
N GLY A 41 -8.28 -0.65 -9.01
CA GLY A 41 -7.71 0.32 -8.11
C GLY A 41 -6.19 0.36 -8.23
N TRP A 42 -5.58 1.00 -7.26
CA TRP A 42 -4.14 1.24 -7.24
C TRP A 42 -3.52 0.73 -5.95
N LEU A 43 -2.29 0.28 -6.05
CA LEU A 43 -1.49 -0.14 -4.90
C LEU A 43 -0.21 0.67 -4.85
N GLU A 44 0.07 1.26 -3.68
CA GLU A 44 1.35 1.88 -3.37
C GLU A 44 2.17 0.87 -2.60
N GLY A 45 3.27 0.40 -3.16
CA GLY A 45 4.12 -0.60 -2.51
C GLY A 45 5.22 0.04 -1.67
N LYS A 46 5.34 -0.38 -0.42
CA LYS A 46 6.37 0.12 0.50
C LYS A 46 7.02 -1.04 1.24
N TYR A 47 8.29 -0.86 1.54
CA TYR A 47 9.04 -1.75 2.41
C TYR A 47 9.43 -1.01 3.68
N LEU A 48 9.30 -1.66 4.82
CA LEU A 48 9.68 -1.11 6.12
C LEU A 48 10.46 -2.14 6.92
N ARG A 49 11.63 -1.73 7.39
CA ARG A 49 12.36 -2.53 8.38
C ARG A 49 11.94 -2.08 9.76
N SER A 50 11.60 -3.02 10.63
CA SER A 50 11.25 -2.69 12.01
C SER A 50 12.39 -1.93 12.69
N PRO A 51 12.08 -0.82 13.39
CA PRO A 51 13.08 -0.16 14.23
C PRO A 51 13.59 -1.11 15.31
N LYS A 52 14.85 -0.97 15.67
CA LYS A 52 15.48 -1.82 16.69
C LYS A 52 14.84 -1.65 18.07
N ARG A 53 14.36 -0.45 18.38
CA ARG A 53 13.72 -0.15 19.65
C ARG A 53 12.20 -0.27 19.50
N GLU A 54 11.56 -1.00 20.39
CA GLU A 54 10.12 -1.22 20.34
C GLU A 54 9.31 0.07 20.45
N LYS A 55 9.79 1.03 21.20
CA LYS A 55 9.11 2.32 21.41
C LYS A 55 9.22 3.27 20.23
N THR A 56 10.12 3.00 19.29
CA THR A 56 10.24 3.84 18.10
C THR A 56 9.00 3.65 17.21
N LYS A 57 8.43 4.77 16.80
CA LYS A 57 7.26 4.73 15.91
C LYS A 57 7.59 4.14 14.56
N LEU A 58 6.62 3.46 13.97
CA LEU A 58 6.69 2.95 12.62
C LEU A 58 6.32 4.09 11.66
N LYS A 59 7.16 4.31 10.66
CA LYS A 59 7.03 5.45 9.77
C LYS A 59 7.29 5.04 8.34
N LEU A 60 6.34 5.29 7.45
CA LEU A 60 6.49 5.02 6.03
C LEU A 60 7.05 6.24 5.29
N LYS A 61 7.80 5.97 4.25
CA LYS A 61 8.31 6.99 3.34
C LYS A 61 7.28 7.28 2.26
N LEU A 62 6.39 8.23 2.54
CA LEU A 62 5.40 8.70 1.57
C LEU A 62 5.67 10.16 1.30
N SER A 63 5.81 10.52 0.02
CA SER A 63 6.02 11.91 -0.37
C SER A 63 4.71 12.70 -0.30
N ILE A 64 4.84 14.02 -0.26
CA ILE A 64 3.68 14.91 -0.29
C ILE A 64 2.87 14.66 -1.56
N GLU A 65 3.55 14.45 -2.69
CA GLU A 65 2.92 14.19 -3.98
C GLU A 65 2.14 12.87 -3.98
N GLN A 66 2.68 11.82 -3.35
CA GLN A 66 1.97 10.54 -3.23
C GLN A 66 0.71 10.70 -2.39
N ILE A 67 0.81 11.35 -1.25
CA ILE A 67 -0.35 11.60 -0.38
C ILE A 67 -1.41 12.42 -1.11
N ALA A 68 -1.01 13.48 -1.81
CA ALA A 68 -1.93 14.33 -2.56
C ALA A 68 -2.63 13.57 -3.69
N TRP A 69 -1.90 12.75 -4.41
CA TRP A 69 -2.47 11.94 -5.49
C TRP A 69 -3.51 10.96 -4.95
N HIS A 70 -3.14 10.25 -3.86
CA HIS A 70 -4.06 9.29 -3.21
C HIS A 70 -5.35 9.99 -2.77
N LYS A 71 -5.24 11.15 -2.14
CA LYS A 71 -6.40 11.91 -1.66
C LYS A 71 -7.30 12.34 -2.81
N SER A 72 -6.72 12.86 -3.88
CA SER A 72 -7.47 13.32 -5.04
C SER A 72 -8.24 12.19 -5.69
N TYR A 73 -7.58 11.06 -5.91
CA TYR A 73 -8.21 9.90 -6.53
C TYR A 73 -9.32 9.32 -5.65
N SER A 74 -9.07 9.21 -4.35
CA SER A 74 -10.06 8.71 -3.38
C SER A 74 -11.25 9.64 -3.26
N TYR A 75 -11.02 10.96 -3.32
CA TYR A 75 -12.09 11.94 -3.32
C TYR A 75 -13.07 11.73 -4.48
N HIS A 76 -12.58 11.29 -5.63
CA HIS A 76 -13.40 11.01 -6.80
C HIS A 76 -13.97 9.58 -6.82
N GLY A 77 -13.85 8.86 -5.70
CA GLY A 77 -14.41 7.52 -5.56
C GLY A 77 -13.49 6.38 -5.95
N GLY A 78 -12.24 6.67 -6.27
CA GLY A 78 -11.28 5.64 -6.64
C GLY A 78 -10.70 4.89 -5.44
N LEU A 79 -10.20 3.68 -5.67
CA LEU A 79 -9.60 2.85 -4.63
C LEU A 79 -8.08 2.95 -4.72
N VAL A 80 -7.45 3.29 -3.60
CA VAL A 80 -6.00 3.28 -3.45
C VAL A 80 -5.67 2.64 -2.11
N TYR A 81 -4.82 1.64 -2.14
CA TYR A 81 -4.32 0.97 -0.94
C TYR A 81 -2.81 1.08 -0.87
N ILE A 82 -2.30 1.04 0.34
CA ILE A 82 -0.86 0.97 0.60
C ILE A 82 -0.55 -0.45 1.07
N ILE A 83 0.34 -1.12 0.35
CA ILE A 83 0.74 -2.48 0.69
C ILE A 83 2.18 -2.42 1.20
N VAL A 84 2.39 -2.93 2.41
CA VAL A 84 3.67 -2.79 3.10
C VAL A 84 4.24 -4.15 3.46
N LYS A 85 5.44 -4.42 2.99
CA LYS A 85 6.24 -5.52 3.52
C LYS A 85 7.08 -4.98 4.67
N LYS A 86 6.76 -5.42 5.89
CA LYS A 86 7.49 -5.05 7.09
C LYS A 86 8.26 -6.27 7.56
N ASP A 87 9.56 -6.28 7.36
CA ASP A 87 10.41 -7.46 7.58
C ASP A 87 9.85 -8.67 6.81
N ARG A 88 9.30 -9.65 7.50
CA ARG A 88 8.69 -10.84 6.89
C ARG A 88 7.17 -10.78 6.84
N GLU A 89 6.60 -9.71 7.39
CA GLU A 89 5.15 -9.54 7.47
C GLU A 89 4.63 -8.72 6.31
N ILE A 90 3.34 -8.89 6.00
CA ILE A 90 2.67 -8.12 4.97
C ILE A 90 1.43 -7.44 5.55
N PHE A 91 1.22 -6.19 5.18
CA PHE A 91 0.08 -5.40 5.66
C PHE A 91 -0.56 -4.64 4.51
N LEU A 92 -1.86 -4.43 4.63
CA LEU A 92 -2.60 -3.57 3.71
C LEU A 92 -3.26 -2.45 4.51
N PHE A 93 -3.11 -1.22 4.01
CA PHE A 93 -3.75 -0.04 4.60
C PHE A 93 -4.59 0.67 3.57
N ASN A 94 -5.63 1.35 4.03
CA ASN A 94 -6.34 2.31 3.19
C ASN A 94 -5.43 3.53 2.98
N SER A 95 -5.46 4.11 1.80
CA SER A 95 -4.65 5.30 1.50
C SER A 95 -5.01 6.50 2.38
N SER A 96 -6.22 6.53 2.95
CA SER A 96 -6.62 7.59 3.89
C SER A 96 -5.74 7.66 5.14
N ASP A 97 -5.06 6.57 5.47
CA ASP A 97 -4.14 6.53 6.61
C ASP A 97 -2.70 6.96 6.24
N GLY A 98 -2.48 7.33 4.99
CA GLY A 98 -1.14 7.64 4.49
C GLY A 98 -0.44 8.77 5.25
N GLU A 99 -1.14 9.84 5.58
CA GLU A 99 -0.53 10.94 6.34
C GLU A 99 -0.09 10.49 7.72
N ALA A 100 -0.94 9.76 8.44
CA ALA A 100 -0.60 9.25 9.76
C ALA A 100 0.60 8.29 9.69
N LEU A 101 0.62 7.41 8.70
CA LEU A 101 1.73 6.47 8.50
C LEU A 101 3.03 7.21 8.14
N ALA A 102 2.95 8.30 7.40
CA ALA A 102 4.12 9.12 7.05
C ALA A 102 4.67 9.89 8.26
N LYS A 103 3.79 10.33 9.16
CA LYS A 103 4.20 11.01 10.39
C LYS A 103 4.77 10.05 11.44
N GLY A 104 4.31 8.82 11.43
CA GLY A 104 4.72 7.80 12.37
C GLY A 104 3.61 7.40 13.33
N VAL A 105 3.46 6.11 13.53
CA VAL A 105 2.43 5.53 14.41
C VAL A 105 3.08 4.52 15.35
N THR A 106 2.41 4.28 16.48
CA THR A 106 2.82 3.22 17.40
C THR A 106 2.54 1.86 16.78
N ARG A 107 3.15 0.80 17.32
CA ARG A 107 2.88 -0.57 16.86
C ARG A 107 1.42 -0.96 17.07
N GLU A 108 0.81 -0.48 18.15
CA GLU A 108 -0.59 -0.72 18.41
C GLU A 108 -1.48 -0.02 17.36
N GLU A 109 -1.19 1.25 17.06
CA GLU A 109 -1.90 1.99 16.03
C GLU A 109 -1.75 1.33 14.66
N TRP A 110 -0.54 0.90 14.31
CA TRP A 110 -0.24 0.19 13.07
C TRP A 110 -1.12 -1.05 12.93
N SER A 111 -1.20 -1.84 13.98
CA SER A 111 -2.01 -3.07 13.98
C SER A 111 -3.50 -2.76 13.80
N LYS A 112 -4.00 -1.74 14.50
CA LYS A 112 -5.42 -1.34 14.41
C LYS A 112 -5.78 -0.76 13.06
N MET A 113 -4.89 0.00 12.44
CA MET A 113 -5.12 0.63 11.14
C MET A 113 -5.08 -0.37 10.00
N SER A 114 -4.31 -1.46 10.12
CA SER A 114 -4.15 -2.41 9.04
C SER A 114 -5.46 -3.10 8.70
N LEU A 115 -5.80 -3.11 7.41
CA LEU A 115 -6.98 -3.78 6.88
C LEU A 115 -6.76 -5.29 6.76
N ALA A 116 -5.52 -5.69 6.54
CA ALA A 116 -5.15 -7.08 6.36
C ALA A 116 -3.70 -7.28 6.80
N LYS A 117 -3.40 -8.51 7.25
CA LYS A 117 -2.06 -8.91 7.71
C LYS A 117 -1.59 -10.18 7.02
N ASP A 118 -2.28 -10.62 5.99
CA ASP A 118 -1.93 -11.81 5.21
C ASP A 118 -2.44 -11.66 3.78
N TRP A 119 -1.87 -12.45 2.87
CA TRP A 119 -2.20 -12.36 1.47
C TRP A 119 -3.63 -12.80 1.14
N ASN A 120 -4.16 -13.78 1.85
CA ASN A 120 -5.52 -14.25 1.60
C ASN A 120 -6.52 -13.14 1.87
N THR A 121 -6.37 -12.43 2.99
CA THR A 121 -7.24 -11.30 3.34
C THR A 121 -7.06 -10.14 2.36
N ILE A 122 -5.81 -9.84 1.97
CA ILE A 122 -5.54 -8.81 0.96
C ILE A 122 -6.30 -9.13 -0.32
N ARG A 123 -6.20 -10.36 -0.83
CA ARG A 123 -6.87 -10.76 -2.06
C ARG A 123 -8.38 -10.61 -1.96
N ILE A 124 -8.97 -10.98 -0.83
CA ILE A 124 -10.41 -10.83 -0.60
C ILE A 124 -10.82 -9.35 -0.65
N ILE A 125 -10.07 -8.48 0.01
CA ILE A 125 -10.36 -7.04 0.04
C ILE A 125 -10.30 -6.45 -1.37
N LEU A 126 -9.25 -6.76 -2.13
CA LEU A 126 -9.09 -6.23 -3.49
C LEU A 126 -10.16 -6.75 -4.46
N SER A 127 -10.74 -7.91 -4.18
CA SER A 127 -11.76 -8.54 -5.02
C SER A 127 -13.19 -8.16 -4.65
N LYS A 128 -13.40 -7.42 -3.56
CA LYS A 128 -14.73 -7.03 -3.12
C LYS A 128 -15.32 -5.93 -4.01
N LYS A 129 -16.56 -6.13 -4.35
CA LYS A 129 -17.35 -5.12 -5.05
C LYS A 129 -18.02 -4.16 -4.08
#